data_89b37bdcbf0a56fbf049d5636da5d1a4
#
_entry.id   89b37bdcbf0a56fbf049d5636da5d1a4
#
_cell.length_a   1.000
_cell.length_b   1.000
_cell.length_c   1.000
_cell.angle_alpha   90.00
_cell.angle_beta   90.00
_cell.angle_gamma   90.00
#
_symmetry.space_group_name_H-M   'P 1'
#
loop_
_entity.id
_entity.type
_entity.pdbx_description
1 polymer ?
#
loop_
_entity_poly.entity_id
_entity_poly.type
_entity_poly.pdbx_seq_one_letter_code
_entity_poly.pdbx_strand_id
1 'polypeptide(L)'
;MYREAFINRLLYLLNLFATSVIFLFFCYDFFLILFAWECIGLFSLLLVNFYSTRIYTIKAALKTFIFSRISDMFMFIAFILSLLIFNTTDLSLMFLQIPFLAFHYIFIGHSAWHFLTFFSYCLITSGGIKAAQFFAHVWLPDAMEAPTPASALIHSSTLVVAGVFLIIRFSVLFEFTLFTNYCLILVGALTLSFGSITGVFQNDIKKLVAYSTISQIGYLVCGCGFCCYEEVLLYLIIHALNKAFLFVLVGYTVHFFNGNTDM
;
A
#
# COMPACT_ATOMS: atom_id res chain seq x y z
N MET A 1 26.81 1.51 1.56
CA MET A 1 26.49 0.81 0.31
C MET A 1 27.63 0.62 -0.66
N TYR A 2 28.64 1.51 -0.69
CA TYR A 2 29.79 1.39 -1.61
C TYR A 2 30.60 0.07 -1.48
N ARG A 3 30.44 -0.66 -0.37
CA ARG A 3 31.11 -1.96 -0.12
C ARG A 3 30.24 -3.20 -0.34
N GLU A 4 28.98 -3.03 -0.82
CA GLU A 4 28.11 -4.16 -1.08
C GLU A 4 28.52 -4.87 -2.37
N ALA A 5 28.76 -6.18 -2.31
CA ALA A 5 29.25 -6.98 -3.42
C ALA A 5 28.26 -7.03 -4.62
N PHE A 6 26.96 -6.82 -4.39
CA PHE A 6 25.91 -6.92 -5.42
C PHE A 6 25.18 -5.58 -5.66
N ILE A 7 25.89 -4.45 -5.58
CA ILE A 7 25.29 -3.11 -5.71
C ILE A 7 24.57 -2.91 -7.06
N ASN A 8 25.09 -3.44 -8.16
CA ASN A 8 24.48 -3.32 -9.48
C ASN A 8 23.11 -4.02 -9.54
N ARG A 9 22.99 -5.20 -8.92
CA ARG A 9 21.71 -5.91 -8.81
C ARG A 9 20.69 -5.11 -7.97
N LEU A 10 21.15 -4.51 -6.89
CA LEU A 10 20.29 -3.66 -6.04
C LEU A 10 19.77 -2.45 -6.82
N LEU A 11 20.65 -1.71 -7.51
CA LEU A 11 20.26 -0.54 -8.30
C LEU A 11 19.29 -0.90 -9.43
N TYR A 12 19.52 -2.02 -10.10
CA TYR A 12 18.61 -2.50 -11.15
C TYR A 12 17.21 -2.79 -10.58
N LEU A 13 17.11 -3.51 -9.46
CA LEU A 13 15.83 -3.81 -8.83
C LEU A 13 15.13 -2.55 -8.30
N LEU A 14 15.88 -1.59 -7.73
CA LEU A 14 15.31 -0.31 -7.27
C LEU A 14 14.72 0.48 -8.45
N ASN A 15 15.42 0.52 -9.59
CA ASN A 15 14.93 1.21 -10.78
C ASN A 15 13.67 0.53 -11.35
N LEU A 16 13.63 -0.81 -11.43
CA LEU A 16 12.42 -1.53 -11.88
C LEU A 16 11.24 -1.30 -10.96
N PHE A 17 11.49 -1.28 -9.67
CA PHE A 17 10.45 -0.99 -8.69
C PHE A 17 9.94 0.45 -8.81
N ALA A 18 10.83 1.43 -8.91
CA ALA A 18 10.47 2.84 -9.10
C ALA A 18 9.69 3.06 -10.39
N THR A 19 10.12 2.47 -11.50
CA THR A 19 9.39 2.57 -12.78
C THR A 19 8.00 1.97 -12.72
N SER A 20 7.80 0.84 -12.03
CA SER A 20 6.46 0.24 -11.86
C SER A 20 5.53 1.13 -11.05
N VAL A 21 6.04 1.85 -10.05
CA VAL A 21 5.26 2.80 -9.24
C VAL A 21 4.92 4.06 -10.04
N ILE A 22 5.87 4.61 -10.79
CA ILE A 22 5.63 5.74 -11.69
C ILE A 22 4.55 5.37 -12.71
N PHE A 23 4.65 4.16 -13.29
CA PHE A 23 3.66 3.66 -14.22
C PHE A 23 2.27 3.59 -13.59
N LEU A 24 2.14 3.11 -12.36
CA LEU A 24 0.86 3.08 -11.62
C LEU A 24 0.24 4.48 -11.47
N PHE A 25 1.04 5.50 -11.17
CA PHE A 25 0.53 6.86 -10.98
C PHE A 25 0.02 7.50 -12.28
N PHE A 26 0.62 7.19 -13.41
CA PHE A 26 0.26 7.77 -14.71
C PHE A 26 -0.81 6.98 -15.49
N CYS A 27 -1.10 5.74 -15.10
CA CYS A 27 -2.13 4.95 -15.77
C CYS A 27 -3.53 5.48 -15.52
N TYR A 28 -4.32 5.60 -16.59
CA TYR A 28 -5.73 5.99 -16.58
C TYR A 28 -6.66 4.84 -16.96
N ASP A 29 -6.11 3.69 -17.30
CA ASP A 29 -6.82 2.47 -17.63
C ASP A 29 -6.72 1.48 -16.45
N PHE A 30 -7.83 0.94 -16.01
CA PHE A 30 -7.88 0.03 -14.85
C PHE A 30 -7.09 -1.26 -15.08
N PHE A 31 -7.06 -1.76 -16.33
CA PHE A 31 -6.21 -2.89 -16.68
C PHE A 31 -4.72 -2.59 -16.49
N LEU A 32 -4.26 -1.42 -16.91
CA LEU A 32 -2.88 -1.01 -16.72
C LEU A 32 -2.53 -0.76 -15.25
N ILE A 33 -3.49 -0.25 -14.47
CA ILE A 33 -3.35 -0.12 -13.01
C ILE A 33 -3.16 -1.49 -12.36
N LEU A 34 -3.96 -2.50 -12.74
CA LEU A 34 -3.84 -3.86 -12.24
C LEU A 34 -2.48 -4.46 -12.59
N PHE A 35 -2.01 -4.29 -13.83
CA PHE A 35 -0.68 -4.75 -14.25
C PHE A 35 0.45 -4.09 -13.43
N ALA A 36 0.40 -2.77 -13.26
CA ALA A 36 1.35 -2.04 -12.42
C ALA A 36 1.33 -2.52 -10.96
N TRP A 37 0.13 -2.78 -10.44
CA TRP A 37 -0.11 -3.28 -9.10
C TRP A 37 0.57 -4.63 -8.84
N GLU A 38 0.48 -5.57 -9.77
CA GLU A 38 1.19 -6.84 -9.70
C GLU A 38 2.72 -6.69 -9.81
N CYS A 39 3.19 -5.84 -10.71
CA CYS A 39 4.63 -5.56 -10.87
C CYS A 39 5.26 -5.03 -9.58
N ILE A 40 4.58 -4.10 -8.88
CA ILE A 40 5.01 -3.58 -7.58
C ILE A 40 5.13 -4.71 -6.55
N GLY A 41 4.16 -5.64 -6.52
CA GLY A 41 4.22 -6.82 -5.63
C GLY A 41 5.41 -7.73 -5.92
N LEU A 42 5.70 -8.00 -7.19
CA LEU A 42 6.85 -8.83 -7.59
C LEU A 42 8.20 -8.18 -7.28
N PHE A 43 8.37 -6.91 -7.61
CA PHE A 43 9.65 -6.23 -7.35
C PHE A 43 9.89 -6.00 -5.87
N SER A 44 8.84 -5.80 -5.07
CA SER A 44 8.96 -5.73 -3.60
C SER A 44 9.47 -7.06 -3.01
N LEU A 45 8.97 -8.20 -3.49
CA LEU A 45 9.48 -9.52 -3.12
C LEU A 45 10.99 -9.65 -3.38
N LEU A 46 11.43 -9.27 -4.60
CA LEU A 46 12.84 -9.38 -4.98
C LEU A 46 13.75 -8.45 -4.16
N LEU A 47 13.25 -7.28 -3.79
CA LEU A 47 13.97 -6.33 -2.95
C LEU A 47 14.06 -6.80 -1.50
N VAL A 48 12.99 -7.36 -0.92
CA VAL A 48 13.02 -7.90 0.44
C VAL A 48 13.91 -9.15 0.51
N ASN A 49 13.89 -9.99 -0.52
CA ASN A 49 14.75 -11.19 -0.62
C ASN A 49 16.15 -10.90 -1.16
N PHE A 50 16.64 -9.66 -1.07
CA PHE A 50 17.96 -9.32 -1.60
C PHE A 50 19.08 -10.17 -1.00
N TYR A 51 19.07 -10.36 0.32
CA TYR A 51 20.02 -11.24 1.04
C TYR A 51 19.49 -12.67 1.14
N SER A 52 19.29 -13.34 -0.01
CA SER A 52 18.69 -14.68 -0.12
C SER A 52 19.40 -15.80 0.64
N THR A 53 20.60 -15.55 1.18
CA THR A 53 21.34 -16.50 2.03
C THR A 53 20.85 -16.53 3.47
N ARG A 54 20.11 -15.53 3.92
CA ARG A 54 19.60 -15.42 5.29
C ARG A 54 18.19 -16.02 5.38
N ILE A 55 17.96 -16.92 6.34
CA ILE A 55 16.65 -17.56 6.55
C ILE A 55 15.57 -16.52 6.92
N TYR A 56 15.94 -15.50 7.70
CA TYR A 56 15.00 -14.43 8.10
C TYR A 56 14.50 -13.62 6.91
N THR A 57 15.38 -13.28 5.96
CA THR A 57 14.98 -12.53 4.75
C THR A 57 14.07 -13.36 3.84
N ILE A 58 14.31 -14.67 3.71
CA ILE A 58 13.42 -15.57 2.95
C ILE A 58 12.03 -15.63 3.59
N LYS A 59 11.95 -15.80 4.92
CA LYS A 59 10.66 -15.79 5.64
C LYS A 59 9.92 -14.47 5.49
N ALA A 60 10.62 -13.36 5.63
CA ALA A 60 10.07 -12.02 5.44
C ALA A 60 9.54 -11.82 4.01
N ALA A 61 10.32 -12.24 3.02
CA ALA A 61 9.94 -12.15 1.61
C ALA A 61 8.72 -13.03 1.26
N LEU A 62 8.65 -14.24 1.78
CA LEU A 62 7.47 -15.10 1.60
C LEU A 62 6.23 -14.49 2.25
N LYS A 63 6.36 -13.91 3.44
CA LYS A 63 5.26 -13.23 4.12
C LYS A 63 4.76 -12.03 3.29
N THR A 64 5.65 -11.14 2.86
CA THR A 64 5.27 -10.00 2.02
C THR A 64 4.61 -10.43 0.71
N PHE A 65 5.09 -11.53 0.11
CA PHE A 65 4.51 -12.08 -1.10
C PHE A 65 3.09 -12.60 -0.89
N ILE A 66 2.84 -13.36 0.18
CA ILE A 66 1.50 -13.88 0.47
C ILE A 66 0.51 -12.73 0.65
N PHE A 67 0.85 -11.71 1.44
CA PHE A 67 -0.02 -10.55 1.62
C PHE A 67 -0.24 -9.76 0.34
N SER A 68 0.80 -9.57 -0.48
CA SER A 68 0.63 -8.91 -1.78
C SER A 68 -0.29 -9.71 -2.70
N ARG A 69 -0.18 -11.06 -2.73
CA ARG A 69 -1.08 -11.90 -3.53
C ARG A 69 -2.53 -11.87 -3.07
N ILE A 70 -2.78 -11.81 -1.78
CA ILE A 70 -4.15 -11.61 -1.26
C ILE A 70 -4.70 -10.25 -1.74
N SER A 71 -3.91 -9.19 -1.68
CA SER A 71 -4.28 -7.89 -2.24
C SER A 71 -4.60 -7.97 -3.74
N ASP A 72 -3.74 -8.65 -4.51
CA ASP A 72 -3.89 -8.79 -5.96
C ASP A 72 -5.17 -9.55 -6.34
N MET A 73 -5.57 -10.57 -5.54
CA MET A 73 -6.84 -11.29 -5.72
C MET A 73 -8.05 -10.35 -5.60
N PHE A 74 -8.10 -9.49 -4.59
CA PHE A 74 -9.20 -8.52 -4.44
C PHE A 74 -9.18 -7.48 -5.55
N MET A 75 -8.01 -7.05 -6.00
CA MET A 75 -7.89 -6.13 -7.12
C MET A 75 -8.37 -6.77 -8.43
N PHE A 76 -8.08 -8.05 -8.65
CA PHE A 76 -8.56 -8.81 -9.79
C PHE A 76 -10.08 -9.00 -9.77
N ILE A 77 -10.67 -9.28 -8.61
CA ILE A 77 -12.13 -9.33 -8.45
C ILE A 77 -12.75 -7.97 -8.81
N ALA A 78 -12.17 -6.86 -8.31
CA ALA A 78 -12.62 -5.52 -8.66
C ALA A 78 -12.53 -5.27 -10.18
N PHE A 79 -11.47 -5.73 -10.83
CA PHE A 79 -11.32 -5.61 -12.28
C PHE A 79 -12.41 -6.38 -13.04
N ILE A 80 -12.71 -7.63 -12.67
CA ILE A 80 -13.80 -8.40 -13.29
C ILE A 80 -15.15 -7.68 -13.10
N LEU A 81 -15.39 -7.18 -11.89
CA LEU A 81 -16.60 -6.42 -11.59
C LEU A 81 -16.69 -5.16 -12.47
N SER A 82 -15.59 -4.45 -12.66
CA SER A 82 -15.59 -3.26 -13.52
C SER A 82 -15.99 -3.59 -14.97
N LEU A 83 -15.50 -4.69 -15.51
CA LEU A 83 -15.89 -5.15 -16.86
C LEU A 83 -17.36 -5.52 -16.95
N LEU A 84 -17.90 -6.18 -15.91
CA LEU A 84 -19.29 -6.59 -15.88
C LEU A 84 -20.27 -5.42 -15.75
N ILE A 85 -19.85 -4.33 -15.11
CA ILE A 85 -20.74 -3.23 -14.78
C ILE A 85 -20.63 -2.08 -15.76
N PHE A 86 -19.39 -1.62 -15.91
CA PHE A 86 -19.11 -0.42 -16.69
C PHE A 86 -18.88 -0.75 -18.18
N ASN A 87 -18.63 -2.04 -18.51
CA ASN A 87 -18.26 -2.50 -19.87
C ASN A 87 -17.05 -1.74 -20.45
N THR A 88 -16.25 -1.07 -19.60
CA THR A 88 -15.09 -0.27 -19.99
C THR A 88 -14.01 -0.41 -18.94
N THR A 89 -12.75 -0.25 -19.33
CA THR A 89 -11.59 -0.22 -18.44
C THR A 89 -11.08 1.20 -18.21
N ASP A 90 -11.57 2.16 -18.99
CA ASP A 90 -11.17 3.55 -18.90
C ASP A 90 -11.82 4.22 -17.68
N LEU A 91 -11.00 4.74 -16.76
CA LEU A 91 -11.46 5.36 -15.53
C LEU A 91 -12.36 6.57 -15.76
N SER A 92 -12.10 7.36 -16.81
CA SER A 92 -12.90 8.55 -17.11
C SER A 92 -14.35 8.19 -17.43
N LEU A 93 -14.54 7.13 -18.23
CA LEU A 93 -15.86 6.62 -18.58
C LEU A 93 -16.53 5.94 -17.38
N MET A 94 -15.78 5.22 -16.56
CA MET A 94 -16.31 4.61 -15.34
C MET A 94 -16.84 5.67 -14.38
N PHE A 95 -16.10 6.76 -14.15
CA PHE A 95 -16.50 7.83 -13.23
C PHE A 95 -17.78 8.55 -13.71
N LEU A 96 -17.98 8.72 -15.01
CA LEU A 96 -19.21 9.27 -15.57
C LEU A 96 -20.43 8.36 -15.32
N GLN A 97 -20.24 7.06 -15.24
CA GLN A 97 -21.34 6.08 -15.07
C GLN A 97 -21.72 5.87 -13.59
N ILE A 98 -20.82 6.15 -12.64
CA ILE A 98 -21.04 5.93 -11.19
C ILE A 98 -22.34 6.55 -10.68
N PRO A 99 -22.67 7.83 -10.94
CA PRO A 99 -23.90 8.44 -10.44
C PRO A 99 -25.17 7.73 -10.93
N PHE A 100 -25.16 7.22 -12.15
CA PHE A 100 -26.30 6.49 -12.72
C PHE A 100 -26.47 5.09 -12.12
N LEU A 101 -25.36 4.47 -11.72
CA LEU A 101 -25.34 3.14 -11.11
C LEU A 101 -25.56 3.16 -9.59
N ALA A 102 -25.58 4.34 -8.97
CA ALA A 102 -25.75 4.48 -7.54
C ALA A 102 -27.05 3.89 -6.97
N PHE A 103 -28.06 3.65 -7.81
CA PHE A 103 -29.36 3.09 -7.43
C PHE A 103 -29.54 1.63 -7.88
N HIS A 104 -28.53 1.01 -8.47
CA HIS A 104 -28.61 -0.38 -8.93
C HIS A 104 -28.20 -1.37 -7.83
N TYR A 105 -29.04 -2.38 -7.63
CA TYR A 105 -28.82 -3.46 -6.66
C TYR A 105 -28.64 -4.79 -7.39
N ILE A 106 -27.72 -5.61 -6.89
CA ILE A 106 -27.60 -7.01 -7.30
C ILE A 106 -28.23 -7.89 -6.24
N PHE A 107 -29.06 -8.83 -6.67
CA PHE A 107 -29.62 -9.85 -5.80
C PHE A 107 -28.70 -11.07 -5.79
N ILE A 108 -28.07 -11.34 -4.66
CA ILE A 108 -27.28 -12.57 -4.43
C ILE A 108 -28.06 -13.40 -3.42
N GLY A 109 -28.78 -14.41 -3.92
CA GLY A 109 -29.73 -15.20 -3.10
C GLY A 109 -30.90 -14.35 -2.63
N HIS A 110 -31.10 -14.28 -1.31
CA HIS A 110 -32.17 -13.48 -0.68
C HIS A 110 -31.74 -12.07 -0.25
N SER A 111 -30.47 -11.71 -0.46
CA SER A 111 -29.92 -10.40 -0.04
C SER A 111 -29.73 -9.49 -1.27
N ALA A 112 -30.21 -8.25 -1.16
CA ALA A 112 -29.95 -7.19 -2.12
C ALA A 112 -28.64 -6.48 -1.71
N TRP A 113 -27.64 -6.59 -2.56
CA TRP A 113 -26.37 -5.91 -2.34
C TRP A 113 -26.26 -4.72 -3.29
N HIS A 114 -25.93 -3.58 -2.71
CA HIS A 114 -25.63 -2.41 -3.52
C HIS A 114 -24.31 -2.66 -4.27
N PHE A 115 -24.36 -2.60 -5.59
CA PHE A 115 -23.28 -3.06 -6.45
C PHE A 115 -22.00 -2.26 -6.27
N LEU A 116 -22.10 -0.92 -6.23
CA LEU A 116 -20.95 -0.05 -6.03
C LEU A 116 -20.28 -0.27 -4.65
N THR A 117 -21.06 -0.65 -3.64
CA THR A 117 -20.49 -0.96 -2.31
C THR A 117 -19.62 -2.21 -2.35
N PHE A 118 -20.01 -3.25 -3.08
CA PHE A 118 -19.19 -4.45 -3.20
C PHE A 118 -17.90 -4.18 -3.98
N PHE A 119 -17.99 -3.41 -5.06
CA PHE A 119 -16.83 -2.97 -5.82
C PHE A 119 -15.87 -2.14 -4.96
N SER A 120 -16.39 -1.17 -4.20
CA SER A 120 -15.58 -0.34 -3.29
C SER A 120 -14.94 -1.15 -2.16
N TYR A 121 -15.60 -2.19 -1.63
CA TYR A 121 -14.99 -3.11 -0.66
C TYR A 121 -13.79 -3.85 -1.25
N CYS A 122 -13.87 -4.34 -2.47
CA CYS A 122 -12.74 -4.99 -3.11
C CYS A 122 -11.55 -4.05 -3.27
N LEU A 123 -11.78 -2.77 -3.60
CA LEU A 123 -10.73 -1.77 -3.71
C LEU A 123 -10.13 -1.42 -2.34
N ILE A 124 -10.97 -1.24 -1.30
CA ILE A 124 -10.49 -0.96 0.08
C ILE A 124 -9.66 -2.10 0.62
N THR A 125 -10.12 -3.35 0.45
CA THR A 125 -9.36 -4.51 0.94
C THR A 125 -8.05 -4.67 0.20
N SER A 126 -8.03 -4.51 -1.12
CA SER A 126 -6.81 -4.54 -1.92
C SER A 126 -5.83 -3.42 -1.49
N GLY A 127 -6.29 -2.17 -1.46
CA GLY A 127 -5.49 -1.02 -1.04
C GLY A 127 -5.03 -1.13 0.40
N GLY A 128 -5.93 -1.55 1.31
CA GLY A 128 -5.66 -1.70 2.74
C GLY A 128 -4.59 -2.73 3.05
N ILE A 129 -4.54 -3.85 2.32
CA ILE A 129 -3.50 -4.87 2.51
C ILE A 129 -2.13 -4.33 2.11
N LYS A 130 -2.00 -3.65 0.96
CA LYS A 130 -0.73 -3.01 0.55
C LYS A 130 -0.37 -1.82 1.42
N ALA A 131 -1.37 -1.06 1.92
CA ALA A 131 -1.18 0.02 2.88
C ALA A 131 -0.95 -0.47 4.32
N ALA A 132 -0.76 -1.78 4.53
CA ALA A 132 -0.48 -2.38 5.84
C ALA A 132 -1.47 -1.95 6.94
N GLN A 133 -2.78 -1.94 6.62
CA GLN A 133 -3.82 -1.60 7.57
C GLN A 133 -4.00 -2.71 8.62
N PHE A 134 -4.74 -2.41 9.69
CA PHE A 134 -5.01 -3.34 10.78
C PHE A 134 -5.46 -4.71 10.24
N PHE A 135 -5.01 -5.79 10.85
CA PHE A 135 -5.00 -7.20 10.42
C PHE A 135 -3.98 -7.54 9.32
N ALA A 136 -3.68 -6.66 8.36
CA ALA A 136 -2.75 -6.93 7.27
C ALA A 136 -1.36 -6.27 7.45
N HIS A 137 -1.07 -5.66 8.60
CA HIS A 137 0.16 -4.91 8.86
C HIS A 137 1.41 -5.78 9.10
N VAL A 138 1.22 -7.08 9.38
CA VAL A 138 2.27 -7.97 9.90
C VAL A 138 3.46 -8.16 8.95
N TRP A 139 3.28 -7.96 7.65
CA TRP A 139 4.35 -8.07 6.67
C TRP A 139 5.32 -6.88 6.69
N LEU A 140 4.86 -5.69 7.09
CA LEU A 140 5.62 -4.45 6.96
C LEU A 140 6.83 -4.38 7.92
N PRO A 141 6.72 -4.69 9.22
CA PRO A 141 7.87 -4.75 10.12
C PRO A 141 8.90 -5.82 9.72
N ASP A 142 8.45 -6.95 9.18
CA ASP A 142 9.35 -8.02 8.74
C ASP A 142 10.10 -7.64 7.44
N ALA A 143 9.48 -6.84 6.57
CA ALA A 143 10.13 -6.31 5.37
C ALA A 143 11.35 -5.40 5.67
N MET A 144 11.58 -5.00 6.94
CA MET A 144 12.77 -4.25 7.37
C MET A 144 14.07 -5.05 7.29
N GLU A 145 14.02 -6.36 7.06
CA GLU A 145 15.18 -7.19 6.74
C GLU A 145 15.85 -6.82 5.40
N ALA A 146 15.15 -6.05 4.56
CA ALA A 146 15.68 -5.52 3.31
C ALA A 146 16.85 -4.53 3.55
N PRO A 147 17.70 -4.31 2.53
CA PRO A 147 18.70 -3.24 2.57
C PRO A 147 18.05 -1.88 2.83
N THR A 148 18.73 -1.00 3.59
CA THR A 148 18.15 0.30 4.00
C THR A 148 17.64 1.18 2.85
N PRO A 149 18.27 1.28 1.66
CA PRO A 149 17.69 2.01 0.54
C PRO A 149 16.43 1.38 -0.02
N ALA A 150 16.35 0.04 -0.02
CA ALA A 150 15.14 -0.66 -0.45
C ALA A 150 14.01 -0.44 0.55
N SER A 151 14.28 -0.54 1.86
CA SER A 151 13.27 -0.26 2.89
C SER A 151 12.83 1.21 2.86
N ALA A 152 13.75 2.15 2.64
CA ALA A 152 13.41 3.56 2.47
C ALA A 152 12.40 3.75 1.32
N LEU A 153 12.64 3.15 0.16
CA LEU A 153 11.80 3.31 -1.02
C LEU A 153 10.46 2.59 -0.86
N ILE A 154 10.44 1.35 -0.36
CA ILE A 154 9.22 0.55 -0.18
C ILE A 154 8.25 1.22 0.80
N HIS A 155 8.75 1.73 1.93
CA HIS A 155 7.92 2.17 3.06
C HIS A 155 7.65 3.68 3.09
N SER A 156 8.44 4.50 2.38
CA SER A 156 8.22 5.96 2.38
C SER A 156 7.24 6.41 1.29
N SER A 157 7.46 5.98 0.04
CA SER A 157 6.84 6.64 -1.10
C SER A 157 6.15 5.70 -2.09
N THR A 158 6.24 4.39 -1.93
CA THR A 158 5.84 3.50 -3.02
C THR A 158 4.76 2.49 -2.64
N LEU A 159 5.09 1.32 -2.11
CA LEU A 159 4.13 0.23 -1.95
C LEU A 159 2.99 0.58 -1.00
N VAL A 160 3.32 1.17 0.14
CA VAL A 160 2.32 1.53 1.17
C VAL A 160 1.47 2.72 0.71
N VAL A 161 2.11 3.68 0.03
CA VAL A 161 1.46 4.84 -0.57
C VAL A 161 0.55 4.46 -1.73
N ALA A 162 0.91 3.42 -2.52
CA ALA A 162 0.07 2.94 -3.61
C ALA A 162 -1.33 2.53 -3.14
N GLY A 163 -1.46 1.95 -1.94
CA GLY A 163 -2.76 1.60 -1.36
C GLY A 163 -3.65 2.81 -1.08
N VAL A 164 -3.08 3.87 -0.48
CA VAL A 164 -3.81 5.12 -0.23
C VAL A 164 -4.11 5.85 -1.55
N PHE A 165 -3.15 5.87 -2.47
CA PHE A 165 -3.35 6.47 -3.80
C PHE A 165 -4.50 5.80 -4.57
N LEU A 166 -4.64 4.48 -4.48
CA LEU A 166 -5.77 3.78 -5.09
C LEU A 166 -7.11 4.31 -4.55
N ILE A 167 -7.22 4.52 -3.24
CA ILE A 167 -8.43 5.06 -2.61
C ILE A 167 -8.69 6.49 -3.12
N ILE A 168 -7.67 7.35 -3.14
CA ILE A 168 -7.80 8.72 -3.66
C ILE A 168 -8.21 8.73 -5.15
N ARG A 169 -7.63 7.81 -5.95
CA ARG A 169 -7.93 7.71 -7.38
C ARG A 169 -9.40 7.37 -7.65
N PHE A 170 -10.02 6.56 -6.79
CA PHE A 170 -11.42 6.18 -6.86
C PHE A 170 -12.32 7.02 -5.93
N SER A 171 -11.92 8.25 -5.57
CA SER A 171 -12.67 9.15 -4.68
C SER A 171 -14.13 9.31 -5.09
N VAL A 172 -14.40 9.49 -6.37
CA VAL A 172 -15.77 9.60 -6.91
C VAL A 172 -16.64 8.41 -6.52
N LEU A 173 -16.09 7.19 -6.50
CA LEU A 173 -16.84 5.99 -6.09
C LEU A 173 -17.21 6.06 -4.60
N PHE A 174 -16.28 6.51 -3.76
CA PHE A 174 -16.46 6.56 -2.30
C PHE A 174 -17.48 7.64 -1.88
N GLU A 175 -17.66 8.71 -2.64
CA GLU A 175 -18.71 9.69 -2.40
C GLU A 175 -20.12 9.09 -2.47
N PHE A 176 -20.33 8.06 -3.32
CA PHE A 176 -21.62 7.37 -3.45
C PHE A 176 -21.77 6.17 -2.53
N THR A 177 -20.74 5.80 -1.75
CA THR A 177 -20.74 4.59 -0.90
C THR A 177 -20.44 4.91 0.55
N LEU A 178 -21.40 5.51 1.27
CA LEU A 178 -21.25 5.94 2.66
C LEU A 178 -20.80 4.84 3.62
N PHE A 179 -21.32 3.62 3.44
CA PHE A 179 -20.97 2.50 4.34
C PHE A 179 -19.48 2.14 4.25
N THR A 180 -18.89 2.19 3.08
CA THR A 180 -17.45 1.93 2.89
C THR A 180 -16.59 3.04 3.48
N ASN A 181 -17.06 4.28 3.50
CA ASN A 181 -16.38 5.39 4.16
C ASN A 181 -16.31 5.17 5.69
N TYR A 182 -17.38 4.69 6.31
CA TYR A 182 -17.32 4.31 7.73
C TYR A 182 -16.31 3.20 8.00
N CYS A 183 -16.20 2.21 7.11
CA CYS A 183 -15.18 1.17 7.23
C CYS A 183 -13.75 1.74 7.10
N LEU A 184 -13.51 2.69 6.19
CA LEU A 184 -12.23 3.37 6.06
C LEU A 184 -11.85 4.14 7.33
N ILE A 185 -12.79 4.89 7.92
CA ILE A 185 -12.59 5.61 9.18
C ILE A 185 -12.24 4.64 10.30
N LEU A 186 -12.99 3.56 10.46
CA LEU A 186 -12.81 2.59 11.53
C LEU A 186 -11.46 1.87 11.39
N VAL A 187 -11.15 1.34 10.20
CA VAL A 187 -9.89 0.63 9.95
C VAL A 187 -8.71 1.61 10.09
N GLY A 188 -8.83 2.83 9.57
CA GLY A 188 -7.80 3.85 9.69
C GLY A 188 -7.52 4.25 11.15
N ALA A 189 -8.56 4.45 11.96
CA ALA A 189 -8.42 4.78 13.39
C ALA A 189 -7.78 3.64 14.19
N LEU A 190 -8.18 2.39 13.92
CA LEU A 190 -7.56 1.21 14.53
C LEU A 190 -6.09 1.06 14.17
N THR A 191 -5.71 1.28 12.89
CA THR A 191 -4.31 1.21 12.48
C THR A 191 -3.47 2.32 13.09
N LEU A 192 -4.00 3.53 13.18
CA LEU A 192 -3.32 4.66 13.80
C LEU A 192 -3.01 4.37 15.27
N SER A 193 -4.01 3.96 16.06
CA SER A 193 -3.86 3.67 17.48
C SER A 193 -2.92 2.48 17.73
N PHE A 194 -3.10 1.39 16.99
CA PHE A 194 -2.25 0.22 17.08
C PHE A 194 -0.80 0.53 16.72
N GLY A 195 -0.57 1.19 15.57
CA GLY A 195 0.78 1.53 15.11
C GLY A 195 1.54 2.46 16.06
N SER A 196 0.85 3.43 16.64
CA SER A 196 1.45 4.35 17.60
C SER A 196 1.82 3.66 18.94
N ILE A 197 0.93 2.84 19.48
CA ILE A 197 1.17 2.11 20.74
C ILE A 197 2.31 1.10 20.56
N THR A 198 2.25 0.26 19.52
CA THR A 198 3.29 -0.77 19.29
C THR A 198 4.65 -0.17 18.95
N GLY A 199 4.68 1.01 18.30
CA GLY A 199 5.91 1.71 17.98
C GLY A 199 6.74 2.08 19.21
N VAL A 200 6.09 2.48 20.31
CA VAL A 200 6.77 2.87 21.57
C VAL A 200 7.55 1.71 22.20
N PHE A 201 7.08 0.48 22.02
CA PHE A 201 7.70 -0.72 22.62
C PHE A 201 8.75 -1.40 21.74
N GLN A 202 9.10 -0.81 20.59
CA GLN A 202 10.11 -1.41 19.71
C GLN A 202 11.53 -1.04 20.14
N ASN A 203 12.41 -2.04 20.21
CA ASN A 203 13.82 -1.84 20.51
C ASN A 203 14.65 -1.59 19.23
N ASP A 204 14.19 -2.09 18.07
CA ASP A 204 14.87 -1.91 16.79
C ASP A 204 14.51 -0.56 16.17
N ILE A 205 15.49 0.29 15.85
CA ILE A 205 15.28 1.61 15.21
C ILE A 205 14.51 1.48 13.87
N LYS A 206 14.84 0.49 13.05
CA LYS A 206 14.16 0.28 11.77
C LYS A 206 12.68 -0.09 11.97
N LYS A 207 12.38 -0.97 12.94
CA LYS A 207 11.00 -1.37 13.25
C LYS A 207 10.21 -0.20 13.84
N LEU A 208 10.83 0.63 14.69
CA LEU A 208 10.20 1.85 15.22
C LEU A 208 9.74 2.78 14.09
N VAL A 209 10.61 3.05 13.10
CA VAL A 209 10.24 3.86 11.94
C VAL A 209 9.17 3.17 11.10
N ALA A 210 9.16 1.83 11.00
CA ALA A 210 8.11 1.07 10.32
C ALA A 210 6.74 1.22 11.00
N TYR A 211 6.65 1.06 12.30
CA TYR A 211 5.39 1.25 13.02
C TYR A 211 4.90 2.69 12.97
N SER A 212 5.80 3.65 12.98
CA SER A 212 5.43 5.04 12.76
C SER A 212 4.93 5.30 11.32
N THR A 213 5.35 4.53 10.30
CA THR A 213 4.72 4.60 8.97
C THR A 213 3.32 4.00 8.99
N ILE A 214 3.09 2.86 9.65
CA ILE A 214 1.77 2.25 9.80
C ILE A 214 0.78 3.24 10.41
N SER A 215 1.16 3.91 11.51
CA SER A 215 0.27 4.88 12.16
C SER A 215 -0.06 6.06 11.25
N GLN A 216 0.90 6.61 10.52
CA GLN A 216 0.67 7.74 9.61
C GLN A 216 -0.19 7.36 8.39
N ILE A 217 0.01 6.16 7.85
CA ILE A 217 -0.86 5.67 6.76
C ILE A 217 -2.28 5.39 7.28
N GLY A 218 -2.44 4.91 8.52
CA GLY A 218 -3.74 4.80 9.17
C GLY A 218 -4.46 6.15 9.26
N TYR A 219 -3.72 7.22 9.59
CA TYR A 219 -4.25 8.58 9.58
C TYR A 219 -4.73 9.02 8.19
N LEU A 220 -3.94 8.74 7.14
CA LEU A 220 -4.32 9.05 5.76
C LEU A 220 -5.58 8.29 5.32
N VAL A 221 -5.69 7.00 5.65
CA VAL A 221 -6.88 6.19 5.33
C VAL A 221 -8.12 6.71 6.06
N CYS A 222 -7.97 7.13 7.31
CA CYS A 222 -9.04 7.77 8.07
C CYS A 222 -9.49 9.09 7.40
N GLY A 223 -8.55 9.92 6.94
CA GLY A 223 -8.83 11.14 6.18
C GLY A 223 -9.57 10.88 4.86
N CYS A 224 -9.22 9.81 4.14
CA CYS A 224 -9.99 9.37 2.97
C CYS A 224 -11.43 9.02 3.33
N GLY A 225 -11.66 8.36 4.47
CA GLY A 225 -13.00 8.03 4.95
C GLY A 225 -13.85 9.25 5.32
N PHE A 226 -13.21 10.38 5.66
CA PHE A 226 -13.87 11.69 5.82
C PHE A 226 -14.06 12.46 4.51
N CYS A 227 -13.70 11.86 3.38
CA CYS A 227 -13.75 12.49 2.05
C CYS A 227 -12.84 13.73 1.89
N CYS A 228 -11.83 13.91 2.74
CA CYS A 228 -10.86 15.01 2.68
C CYS A 228 -9.67 14.65 1.76
N TYR A 229 -9.94 14.33 0.49
CA TYR A 229 -8.94 13.78 -0.42
C TYR A 229 -7.80 14.74 -0.76
N GLU A 230 -8.07 16.05 -0.85
CA GLU A 230 -7.05 17.06 -1.17
C GLU A 230 -6.02 17.18 -0.05
N GLU A 231 -6.48 17.28 1.20
CA GLU A 231 -5.62 17.34 2.39
C GLU A 231 -4.83 16.05 2.57
N VAL A 232 -5.48 14.90 2.31
CA VAL A 232 -4.82 13.59 2.35
C VAL A 232 -3.72 13.51 1.31
N LEU A 233 -3.94 13.98 0.07
CA LEU A 233 -2.93 13.98 -0.98
C LEU A 233 -1.73 14.86 -0.59
N LEU A 234 -1.99 16.05 -0.08
CA LEU A 234 -0.93 16.96 0.39
C LEU A 234 -0.12 16.35 1.52
N TYR A 235 -0.80 15.78 2.51
CA TYR A 235 -0.12 15.11 3.63
C TYR A 235 0.67 13.88 3.18
N LEU A 236 0.17 13.12 2.21
CA LEU A 236 0.85 11.96 1.63
C LEU A 236 2.20 12.35 1.01
N ILE A 237 2.27 13.47 0.29
CA ILE A 237 3.53 14.00 -0.28
C ILE A 237 4.52 14.36 0.84
N ILE A 238 4.06 15.08 1.86
CA ILE A 238 4.89 15.47 3.02
C ILE A 238 5.39 14.22 3.76
N HIS A 239 4.51 13.24 3.97
CA HIS A 239 4.85 11.96 4.60
C HIS A 239 5.94 11.22 3.83
N ALA A 240 5.80 11.12 2.50
CA ALA A 240 6.77 10.43 1.65
C ALA A 240 8.17 11.04 1.78
N LEU A 241 8.29 12.36 1.74
CA LEU A 241 9.55 13.08 1.88
C LEU A 241 10.18 12.87 3.27
N ASN A 242 9.38 13.07 4.33
CA ASN A 242 9.86 12.95 5.70
C ASN A 242 10.31 11.51 6.02
N LYS A 243 9.56 10.51 5.57
CA LYS A 243 9.92 9.11 5.81
C LYS A 243 11.13 8.66 5.01
N ALA A 244 11.27 9.09 3.76
CA ALA A 244 12.48 8.83 2.99
C ALA A 244 13.71 9.37 3.70
N PHE A 245 13.66 10.60 4.20
CA PHE A 245 14.74 11.22 4.94
C PHE A 245 15.05 10.47 6.25
N LEU A 246 14.04 10.10 7.03
CA LEU A 246 14.22 9.33 8.27
C LEU A 246 14.88 7.97 8.01
N PHE A 247 14.47 7.23 6.98
CA PHE A 247 15.10 5.95 6.65
C PHE A 247 16.56 6.10 6.20
N VAL A 248 16.90 7.17 5.48
CA VAL A 248 18.28 7.47 5.11
C VAL A 248 19.12 7.77 6.35
N LEU A 249 18.60 8.57 7.29
CA LEU A 249 19.26 8.84 8.57
C LEU A 249 19.47 7.57 9.39
N VAL A 250 18.43 6.73 9.52
CA VAL A 250 18.54 5.43 10.20
C VAL A 250 19.56 4.53 9.51
N GLY A 251 19.61 4.54 8.17
CA GLY A 251 20.64 3.81 7.43
C GLY A 251 22.06 4.28 7.76
N TYR A 252 22.24 5.59 7.93
CA TYR A 252 23.52 6.19 8.33
C TYR A 252 23.90 5.80 9.77
N THR A 253 22.95 5.88 10.71
CA THR A 253 23.21 5.50 12.12
C THR A 253 23.55 4.02 12.24
N VAL A 254 22.79 3.12 11.61
CA VAL A 254 23.08 1.68 11.60
C VAL A 254 24.48 1.39 11.00
N HIS A 255 24.88 2.11 9.97
CA HIS A 255 26.22 1.97 9.39
C HIS A 255 27.30 2.46 10.37
N PHE A 256 27.05 3.55 11.08
CA PHE A 256 27.99 4.10 12.09
C PHE A 256 28.19 3.15 13.26
N PHE A 257 27.14 2.46 13.70
CA PHE A 257 27.18 1.46 14.78
C PHE A 257 27.49 0.03 14.28
N ASN A 258 28.20 -0.11 13.16
CA ASN A 258 28.66 -1.40 12.62
C ASN A 258 27.54 -2.45 12.41
N GLY A 259 26.35 -2.01 12.06
CA GLY A 259 25.22 -2.87 11.75
C GLY A 259 24.26 -3.15 12.92
N ASN A 260 24.53 -2.65 14.11
CA ASN A 260 23.60 -2.77 15.23
C ASN A 260 22.37 -1.91 15.01
N THR A 261 21.19 -2.51 15.16
CA THR A 261 19.87 -1.85 15.01
C THR A 261 19.19 -1.62 16.36
N ASP A 262 19.68 -2.25 17.43
CA ASP A 262 19.14 -2.10 18.78
C ASP A 262 19.52 -0.73 19.37
N MET A 263 18.55 -0.11 20.05
CA MET A 263 18.70 1.19 20.73
C MET A 263 19.28 1.02 22.12
#